data_2473f83ca4efe83790f4d3893f96e757
#
_entry.id   2473f83ca4efe83790f4d3893f96e757
#
_cell.length_a   1.000
_cell.length_b   1.000
_cell.length_c   1.000
_cell.angle_alpha   90.00
_cell.angle_beta   90.00
_cell.angle_gamma   90.00
#
_symmetry.space_group_name_H-M   'P 1'
#
loop_
_entity.id
_entity.type
_entity.pdbx_description
1 polymer ?
#
loop_
_entity_poly.entity_id
_entity_poly.type
_entity_poly.pdbx_seq_one_letter_code
_entity_poly.pdbx_strand_id
1 'polypeptide(L)'
;MATVLSSAHLFIGTSMFGKINEFKFPDIENVTTPVKPIDSIGEYSVSTGVKLDDSSIKFIGFNADAFEKFADLNTEHIVTVRGDLKEFQGVTLQKEIAVKGTIKVLTKKITPLGTIKGQENSEFAIELIPHAVKLEYNGNTMLEIDIPNAKYLVNGEDKLAKMKANLGLN
;
A
#
# COMPACT_ATOMS: atom_id res chain seq x y z
N MET A 1 4.62 -21.05 15.10
CA MET A 1 5.48 -19.85 14.96
C MET A 1 4.57 -18.62 14.80
N ALA A 2 4.78 -17.60 15.60
CA ALA A 2 4.02 -16.36 15.51
C ALA A 2 4.88 -15.23 14.96
N THR A 3 4.30 -14.42 14.07
CA THR A 3 4.97 -13.28 13.47
C THR A 3 4.23 -12.00 13.89
N VAL A 4 4.94 -11.05 14.45
CA VAL A 4 4.36 -9.82 14.98
C VAL A 4 5.11 -8.60 14.41
N LEU A 5 4.37 -7.65 13.86
CA LEU A 5 4.93 -6.34 13.53
C LEU A 5 5.03 -5.54 14.83
N SER A 6 6.24 -5.42 15.37
CA SER A 6 6.44 -4.84 16.69
C SER A 6 6.43 -3.33 16.70
N SER A 7 6.92 -2.70 15.66
CA SER A 7 6.92 -1.26 15.50
C SER A 7 7.01 -0.87 14.02
N ALA A 8 6.49 0.30 13.70
CA ALA A 8 6.55 0.83 12.35
C ALA A 8 6.65 2.36 12.38
N HIS A 9 7.38 2.92 11.43
CA HIS A 9 7.46 4.35 11.20
C HIS A 9 7.01 4.67 9.77
N LEU A 10 6.31 5.79 9.64
CA LEU A 10 5.83 6.29 8.36
C LEU A 10 6.66 7.49 7.91
N PHE A 11 7.09 7.46 6.65
CA PHE A 11 7.81 8.56 6.00
C PHE A 11 6.99 9.07 4.82
N ILE A 12 6.88 10.39 4.72
CA ILE A 12 6.28 11.03 3.55
C ILE A 12 7.40 11.80 2.86
N GLY A 13 7.81 11.32 1.68
CA GLY A 13 9.06 11.75 1.08
C GLY A 13 10.24 11.35 1.97
N THR A 14 11.00 12.33 2.45
CA THR A 14 12.14 12.13 3.35
C THR A 14 11.82 12.44 4.82
N SER A 15 10.63 12.96 5.09
CA SER A 15 10.22 13.38 6.44
C SER A 15 9.51 12.28 7.18
N MET A 16 9.94 11.96 8.39
CA MET A 16 9.26 11.04 9.27
C MET A 16 8.07 11.73 9.94
N PHE A 17 6.90 11.07 9.90
CA PHE A 17 5.70 11.55 10.55
C PHE A 17 5.39 10.71 11.78
N GLY A 18 5.28 11.35 12.91
CA GLY A 18 4.84 10.76 14.17
C GLY A 18 3.34 10.97 14.39
N LYS A 19 2.86 10.50 15.54
CA LYS A 19 1.47 10.63 15.99
C LYS A 19 0.46 10.03 15.01
N ILE A 20 0.82 8.90 14.40
CA ILE A 20 -0.05 8.13 13.53
C ILE A 20 -0.75 7.07 14.36
N ASN A 21 -2.08 7.05 14.29
CA ASN A 21 -2.90 6.05 14.97
C ASN A 21 -3.03 4.78 14.13
N GLU A 22 -3.22 4.94 12.82
CA GLU A 22 -3.46 3.82 11.92
C GLU A 22 -2.95 4.15 10.52
N PHE A 23 -2.31 3.18 9.89
CA PHE A 23 -1.97 3.24 8.48
C PHE A 23 -2.43 1.94 7.81
N LYS A 24 -3.23 2.09 6.76
CA LYS A 24 -3.65 0.95 5.95
C LYS A 24 -2.82 0.90 4.67
N PHE A 25 -1.99 -0.15 4.54
CA PHE A 25 -1.27 -0.44 3.30
C PHE A 25 -2.26 -0.89 2.23
N PRO A 26 -2.08 -0.52 0.94
CA PRO A 26 -3.01 -0.90 -0.11
C PRO A 26 -3.14 -2.42 -0.25
N ASP A 27 -4.36 -2.91 -0.39
CA ASP A 27 -4.60 -4.28 -0.78
C ASP A 27 -4.31 -4.45 -2.27
N ILE A 28 -3.76 -5.59 -2.63
CA ILE A 28 -3.47 -5.94 -4.01
C ILE A 28 -4.54 -6.94 -4.45
N GLU A 29 -5.33 -6.54 -5.43
CA GLU A 29 -6.48 -7.32 -5.88
C GLU A 29 -6.32 -7.76 -7.31
N ASN A 30 -6.68 -9.01 -7.57
CA ASN A 30 -6.70 -9.58 -8.91
C ASN A 30 -8.02 -9.19 -9.60
N VAL A 31 -7.92 -8.47 -10.69
CA VAL A 31 -9.11 -8.15 -11.52
C VAL A 31 -9.43 -9.38 -12.34
N THR A 32 -10.66 -9.89 -12.20
CA THR A 32 -11.11 -11.11 -12.87
C THR A 32 -12.32 -10.83 -13.74
N THR A 33 -12.45 -11.59 -14.82
CA THR A 33 -13.60 -11.56 -15.71
C THR A 33 -14.22 -12.96 -15.78
N PRO A 34 -15.56 -13.08 -15.59
CA PRO A 34 -16.22 -14.36 -15.69
C PRO A 34 -16.28 -14.85 -17.14
N VAL A 35 -16.06 -16.13 -17.33
CA VAL A 35 -16.15 -16.81 -18.62
C VAL A 35 -17.13 -17.97 -18.49
N LYS A 36 -18.13 -18.00 -19.40
CA LYS A 36 -19.15 -19.06 -19.44
C LYS A 36 -19.22 -19.60 -20.85
N PRO A 37 -18.45 -20.65 -21.18
CA PRO A 37 -18.55 -21.30 -22.51
C PRO A 37 -19.93 -21.91 -22.73
N ILE A 38 -20.37 -21.95 -23.99
CA ILE A 38 -21.70 -22.48 -24.38
C ILE A 38 -21.85 -23.94 -23.97
N ASP A 39 -20.79 -24.70 -24.07
CA ASP A 39 -20.76 -26.15 -23.79
C ASP A 39 -20.29 -26.47 -22.35
N SER A 40 -20.16 -25.47 -21.51
CA SER A 40 -19.69 -25.63 -20.13
C SER A 40 -20.84 -25.93 -19.18
N ILE A 41 -20.58 -26.76 -18.19
CA ILE A 41 -21.52 -27.02 -17.10
C ILE A 41 -21.52 -25.91 -16.04
N GLY A 42 -20.65 -24.92 -16.18
CA GLY A 42 -20.53 -23.82 -15.21
C GLY A 42 -19.80 -22.64 -15.74
N GLU A 43 -19.53 -21.72 -14.82
CA GLU A 43 -18.83 -20.46 -15.05
C GLU A 43 -17.52 -20.45 -14.27
N TYR A 44 -16.46 -19.91 -14.86
CA TYR A 44 -15.20 -19.68 -14.14
C TYR A 44 -14.67 -18.28 -14.42
N SER A 45 -13.79 -17.78 -13.56
CA SER A 45 -13.21 -16.44 -13.68
C SER A 45 -11.75 -16.51 -14.08
N VAL A 46 -11.34 -15.63 -14.98
CA VAL A 46 -9.96 -15.49 -15.45
C VAL A 46 -9.39 -14.14 -15.03
N SER A 47 -8.09 -14.11 -14.77
CA SER A 47 -7.39 -12.89 -14.41
C SER A 47 -7.19 -11.99 -15.62
N THR A 48 -7.58 -10.72 -15.51
CA THR A 48 -7.43 -9.71 -16.57
C THR A 48 -6.56 -8.54 -16.16
N GLY A 49 -6.13 -8.45 -14.91
CA GLY A 49 -5.27 -7.37 -14.47
C GLY A 49 -5.06 -7.34 -12.96
N VAL A 50 -4.44 -6.27 -12.51
CA VAL A 50 -4.15 -6.01 -11.10
C VAL A 50 -4.74 -4.66 -10.70
N LYS A 51 -5.33 -4.60 -9.53
CA LYS A 51 -5.90 -3.40 -8.94
C LYS A 51 -5.29 -3.17 -7.56
N LEU A 52 -5.00 -1.91 -7.26
CA LEU A 52 -4.58 -1.48 -5.94
C LEU A 52 -5.76 -0.76 -5.26
N ASP A 53 -6.16 -1.24 -4.10
CA ASP A 53 -7.22 -0.63 -3.32
C ASP A 53 -6.72 0.60 -2.58
N ASP A 54 -7.65 1.44 -2.11
CA ASP A 54 -7.30 2.68 -1.43
C ASP A 54 -6.50 2.44 -0.15
N SER A 55 -5.57 3.34 0.12
CA SER A 55 -4.80 3.41 1.35
C SER A 55 -5.34 4.52 2.25
N SER A 56 -5.02 4.48 3.52
CA SER A 56 -5.43 5.52 4.46
C SER A 56 -4.42 5.72 5.58
N ILE A 57 -4.34 6.95 6.05
CA ILE A 57 -3.54 7.34 7.22
C ILE A 57 -4.49 8.03 8.21
N LYS A 58 -4.51 7.57 9.46
CA LYS A 58 -5.22 8.23 10.55
C LYS A 58 -4.22 8.74 11.56
N PHE A 59 -4.33 10.00 11.90
CA PHE A 59 -3.43 10.67 12.83
C PHE A 59 -4.06 10.79 14.22
N ILE A 60 -3.20 10.93 15.23
CA ILE A 60 -3.61 11.29 16.58
C ILE A 60 -3.63 12.82 16.65
N GLY A 61 -4.81 13.41 16.41
CA GLY A 61 -5.00 14.86 16.34
C GLY A 61 -4.53 15.47 15.03
N PHE A 62 -4.74 16.78 14.88
CA PHE A 62 -4.40 17.51 13.66
C PHE A 62 -2.88 17.65 13.49
N ASN A 63 -2.39 17.34 12.30
CA ASN A 63 -1.00 17.49 11.93
C ASN A 63 -0.89 18.49 10.77
N ALA A 64 -0.43 19.69 11.06
CA ALA A 64 -0.35 20.78 10.08
C ALA A 64 0.60 20.46 8.93
N ASP A 65 1.75 19.82 9.20
CA ASP A 65 2.73 19.48 8.18
C ASP A 65 2.18 18.45 7.18
N ALA A 66 1.48 17.44 7.68
CA ALA A 66 0.84 16.45 6.84
C ALA A 66 -0.31 17.05 6.03
N PHE A 67 -1.13 17.91 6.65
CA PHE A 67 -2.20 18.62 5.96
C PHE A 67 -1.66 19.47 4.82
N GLU A 68 -0.61 20.23 5.06
CA GLU A 68 0.02 21.10 4.05
C GLU A 68 0.50 20.29 2.84
N LYS A 69 1.11 19.13 3.10
CA LYS A 69 1.61 18.26 2.01
C LYS A 69 0.49 17.62 1.20
N PHE A 70 -0.54 17.10 1.87
CA PHE A 70 -1.61 16.35 1.21
C PHE A 70 -2.79 17.22 0.74
N ALA A 71 -2.82 18.49 1.08
CA ALA A 71 -3.90 19.41 0.67
C ALA A 71 -3.92 19.65 -0.85
N ASP A 72 -2.78 19.56 -1.51
CA ASP A 72 -2.71 19.59 -2.97
C ASP A 72 -3.11 18.21 -3.52
N LEU A 73 -4.34 18.10 -4.00
CA LEU A 73 -4.93 16.84 -4.43
C LEU A 73 -4.34 16.30 -5.74
N ASN A 74 -3.60 17.12 -6.47
CA ASN A 74 -3.03 16.74 -7.77
C ASN A 74 -1.55 16.39 -7.72
N THR A 75 -0.93 16.50 -6.56
CA THR A 75 0.49 16.20 -6.38
C THR A 75 0.69 14.76 -5.93
N GLU A 76 1.57 14.04 -6.63
CA GLU A 76 1.99 12.70 -6.24
C GLU A 76 2.85 12.74 -4.98
N HIS A 77 2.57 11.84 -4.05
CA HIS A 77 3.36 11.66 -2.85
C HIS A 77 3.91 10.25 -2.77
N ILE A 78 5.11 10.12 -2.22
CA ILE A 78 5.73 8.84 -1.93
C ILE A 78 5.63 8.61 -0.43
N VAL A 79 4.90 7.56 -0.04
CA VAL A 79 4.73 7.17 1.36
C VAL A 79 5.48 5.87 1.59
N THR A 80 6.36 5.88 2.58
CA THR A 80 7.17 4.71 2.93
C THR A 80 6.89 4.32 4.37
N VAL A 81 6.55 3.05 4.59
CA VAL A 81 6.45 2.46 5.92
C VAL A 81 7.65 1.55 6.14
N ARG A 82 8.33 1.73 7.28
CA ARG A 82 9.40 0.84 7.71
C ARG A 82 8.97 0.16 8.98
N GLY A 83 9.06 -1.16 9.02
CA GLY A 83 8.63 -1.94 10.15
C GLY A 83 9.66 -2.97 10.58
N ASP A 84 9.57 -3.35 11.83
CA ASP A 84 10.32 -4.42 12.45
C ASP A 84 9.39 -5.60 12.71
N LEU A 85 9.62 -6.69 11.98
CA LEU A 85 8.84 -7.91 12.07
C LEU A 85 9.58 -8.90 12.94
N LYS A 86 8.92 -9.39 13.98
CA LYS A 86 9.51 -10.34 14.93
C LYS A 86 8.85 -11.70 14.79
N GLU A 87 9.69 -12.73 14.68
CA GLU A 87 9.24 -14.11 14.67
C GLU A 87 9.50 -14.77 16.04
N PHE A 88 8.47 -15.39 16.59
CA PHE A 88 8.52 -16.05 17.88
C PHE A 88 8.21 -17.54 17.77
N GLN A 89 8.92 -18.34 18.54
CA GLN A 89 8.56 -19.72 18.79
C GLN A 89 8.15 -19.83 20.26
N GLY A 90 6.85 -19.98 20.50
CA GLY A 90 6.31 -19.78 21.85
C GLY A 90 6.53 -18.34 22.32
N VAL A 91 7.26 -18.16 23.40
CA VAL A 91 7.62 -16.85 23.94
C VAL A 91 9.03 -16.39 23.56
N THR A 92 9.77 -17.24 22.84
CA THR A 92 11.17 -16.98 22.51
C THR A 92 11.29 -16.29 21.16
N LEU A 93 11.93 -15.13 21.15
CA LEU A 93 12.26 -14.40 19.92
C LEU A 93 13.31 -15.18 19.12
N GLN A 94 12.96 -15.50 17.87
CA GLN A 94 13.85 -16.23 16.97
C GLN A 94 14.55 -15.31 15.99
N LYS A 95 13.82 -14.32 15.45
CA LYS A 95 14.33 -13.50 14.37
C LYS A 95 13.68 -12.12 14.33
N GLU A 96 14.46 -11.13 13.94
CA GLU A 96 13.98 -9.79 13.63
C GLU A 96 14.25 -9.51 12.15
N ILE A 97 13.22 -9.03 11.42
CA ILE A 97 13.27 -8.88 9.98
C ILE A 97 12.81 -7.47 9.62
N ALA A 98 13.61 -6.76 8.83
CA ALA A 98 13.24 -5.46 8.31
C ALA A 98 12.21 -5.61 7.17
N VAL A 99 11.11 -4.88 7.28
CA VAL A 99 10.06 -4.80 6.26
C VAL A 99 9.92 -3.35 5.83
N LYS A 100 9.86 -3.13 4.52
CA LYS A 100 9.68 -1.79 3.96
C LYS A 100 8.62 -1.83 2.88
N GLY A 101 7.60 -0.99 3.01
CA GLY A 101 6.57 -0.79 1.99
C GLY A 101 6.65 0.63 1.46
N THR A 102 6.68 0.81 0.15
CA THR A 102 6.68 2.11 -0.50
C THR A 102 5.49 2.18 -1.45
N ILE A 103 4.72 3.25 -1.35
CA ILE A 103 3.58 3.50 -2.23
C ILE A 103 3.69 4.89 -2.84
N LYS A 104 3.26 5.00 -4.10
CA LYS A 104 3.07 6.29 -4.77
C LYS A 104 1.58 6.55 -4.85
N VAL A 105 1.16 7.70 -4.35
CA VAL A 105 -0.25 7.98 -4.12
C VAL A 105 -0.64 9.39 -4.54
N LEU A 106 -1.94 9.54 -4.86
CA LEU A 106 -2.61 10.83 -4.91
C LEU A 106 -3.58 10.91 -3.73
N THR A 107 -3.85 12.10 -3.26
CA THR A 107 -4.84 12.31 -2.20
C THR A 107 -6.24 12.15 -2.77
N LYS A 108 -7.03 11.24 -2.19
CA LYS A 108 -8.43 11.05 -2.55
C LYS A 108 -9.34 11.95 -1.72
N LYS A 109 -9.11 11.99 -0.41
CA LYS A 109 -9.97 12.71 0.53
C LYS A 109 -9.17 13.08 1.77
N ILE A 110 -9.36 14.30 2.25
CA ILE A 110 -8.81 14.75 3.52
C ILE A 110 -9.96 15.06 4.47
N THR A 111 -9.88 14.51 5.69
CA THR A 111 -10.77 14.86 6.79
C THR A 111 -9.94 15.68 7.79
N PRO A 112 -9.95 17.04 7.69
CA PRO A 112 -9.02 17.83 8.48
C PRO A 112 -9.34 17.90 9.96
N LEU A 113 -10.60 17.93 10.33
CA LEU A 113 -11.02 18.05 11.74
C LEU A 113 -12.07 17.03 12.16
N GLY A 114 -12.66 16.33 11.21
CA GLY A 114 -13.73 15.37 11.49
C GLY A 114 -14.98 16.02 12.09
N THR A 115 -15.69 15.26 12.91
CA THR A 115 -16.81 15.78 13.67
C THR A 115 -16.29 16.42 14.95
N ILE A 116 -16.58 17.71 15.13
CA ILE A 116 -16.13 18.44 16.31
C ILE A 116 -17.10 18.19 17.46
N LYS A 117 -16.57 17.58 18.52
CA LYS A 117 -17.32 17.35 19.78
C LYS A 117 -16.52 17.97 20.94
N GLY A 118 -17.21 18.47 21.92
CA GLY A 118 -16.55 19.06 23.09
C GLY A 118 -15.70 18.03 23.83
N GLN A 119 -14.47 18.41 24.19
CA GLN A 119 -13.52 17.62 24.98
C GLN A 119 -13.09 16.28 24.35
N GLU A 120 -13.28 16.08 23.04
CA GLU A 120 -12.77 14.95 22.31
C GLU A 120 -11.62 15.38 21.37
N ASN A 121 -10.74 14.43 21.05
CA ASN A 121 -9.68 14.66 20.08
C ASN A 121 -10.29 14.87 18.68
N SER A 122 -9.74 15.83 17.95
CA SER A 122 -10.11 15.99 16.54
C SER A 122 -9.62 14.79 15.72
N GLU A 123 -10.45 14.36 14.78
CA GLU A 123 -10.11 13.30 13.85
C GLU A 123 -9.43 13.91 12.63
N PHE A 124 -8.19 13.50 12.38
CA PHE A 124 -7.46 13.86 11.17
C PHE A 124 -7.11 12.60 10.40
N ALA A 125 -7.68 12.46 9.21
CA ALA A 125 -7.49 11.29 8.37
C ALA A 125 -7.30 11.69 6.91
N ILE A 126 -6.52 10.90 6.19
CA ILE A 126 -6.25 11.10 4.76
C ILE A 126 -6.50 9.77 4.06
N GLU A 127 -7.35 9.79 3.04
CA GLU A 127 -7.52 8.66 2.12
C GLU A 127 -6.67 8.90 0.88
N LEU A 128 -5.99 7.86 0.42
CA LEU A 128 -5.02 7.92 -0.66
C LEU A 128 -5.37 6.95 -1.77
N ILE A 129 -5.12 7.36 -3.01
CA ILE A 129 -5.27 6.50 -4.19
C ILE A 129 -3.88 6.03 -4.60
N PRO A 130 -3.51 4.76 -4.35
CA PRO A 130 -2.22 4.23 -4.76
C PRO A 130 -2.23 3.86 -6.24
N HIS A 131 -1.13 4.12 -6.92
CA HIS A 131 -0.91 3.68 -8.30
C HIS A 131 0.38 2.89 -8.47
N ALA A 132 1.22 2.84 -7.45
CA ALA A 132 2.43 2.03 -7.40
C ALA A 132 2.69 1.53 -5.98
N VAL A 133 3.17 0.30 -5.87
CA VAL A 133 3.49 -0.36 -4.61
C VAL A 133 4.81 -1.11 -4.75
N LYS A 134 5.66 -0.98 -3.76
CA LYS A 134 6.89 -1.77 -3.65
C LYS A 134 7.00 -2.33 -2.25
N LEU A 135 7.17 -3.63 -2.13
CA LEU A 135 7.33 -4.32 -0.86
C LEU A 135 8.70 -4.97 -0.79
N GLU A 136 9.46 -4.62 0.24
CA GLU A 136 10.77 -5.19 0.51
C GLU A 136 10.72 -5.96 1.84
N TYR A 137 11.30 -7.13 1.83
CA TYR A 137 11.39 -8.02 2.98
C TYR A 137 12.84 -8.45 3.16
N ASN A 138 13.40 -8.18 4.33
CA ASN A 138 14.80 -8.50 4.66
C ASN A 138 15.80 -7.97 3.61
N GLY A 139 15.57 -6.75 3.11
CA GLY A 139 16.42 -6.11 2.09
C GLY A 139 16.18 -6.56 0.66
N ASN A 140 15.33 -7.54 0.42
CA ASN A 140 15.01 -8.04 -0.91
C ASN A 140 13.64 -7.54 -1.37
N THR A 141 13.55 -7.08 -2.61
CA THR A 141 12.27 -6.67 -3.20
C THR A 141 11.44 -7.90 -3.53
N MET A 142 10.31 -8.05 -2.84
CA MET A 142 9.38 -9.16 -3.04
C MET A 142 8.38 -8.86 -4.14
N LEU A 143 7.91 -7.61 -4.20
CA LEU A 143 6.85 -7.19 -5.11
C LEU A 143 7.09 -5.75 -5.52
N GLU A 144 6.88 -5.46 -6.80
CA GLU A 144 6.89 -4.10 -7.32
C GLU A 144 5.83 -3.97 -8.41
N ILE A 145 4.82 -3.14 -8.16
CA ILE A 145 3.73 -2.85 -9.09
C ILE A 145 3.72 -1.35 -9.35
N ASP A 146 3.76 -0.96 -10.62
CA ASP A 146 3.59 0.42 -11.05
C ASP A 146 2.65 0.39 -12.27
N ILE A 147 1.38 0.68 -12.02
CA ILE A 147 0.33 0.54 -13.04
C ILE A 147 0.52 1.53 -14.19
N PRO A 148 0.78 2.84 -13.97
CA PRO A 148 1.00 3.76 -15.08
C PRO A 148 2.19 3.41 -15.96
N ASN A 149 3.23 2.80 -15.38
CA ASN A 149 4.46 2.41 -16.10
C ASN A 149 4.45 0.95 -16.54
N ALA A 150 3.32 0.26 -16.42
CA ALA A 150 3.15 -1.14 -16.79
C ALA A 150 4.23 -2.06 -16.20
N LYS A 151 4.45 -1.93 -14.88
CA LYS A 151 5.46 -2.69 -14.16
C LYS A 151 4.80 -3.63 -13.16
N TYR A 152 5.12 -4.91 -13.24
CA TYR A 152 4.63 -5.92 -12.31
C TYR A 152 5.73 -6.97 -12.12
N LEU A 153 6.50 -6.82 -11.05
CA LEU A 153 7.62 -7.71 -10.71
C LEU A 153 7.30 -8.47 -9.43
N VAL A 154 7.51 -9.78 -9.46
CA VAL A 154 7.42 -10.64 -8.28
C VAL A 154 8.76 -11.35 -8.12
N ASN A 155 9.43 -11.09 -7.00
CA ASN A 155 10.78 -11.61 -6.74
C ASN A 155 11.79 -11.33 -7.88
N GLY A 156 11.66 -10.14 -8.51
CA GLY A 156 12.51 -9.74 -9.61
C GLY A 156 12.09 -10.26 -10.98
N GLU A 157 11.06 -11.11 -11.06
CA GLU A 157 10.55 -11.63 -12.32
C GLU A 157 9.43 -10.75 -12.87
N ASP A 158 9.58 -10.27 -14.10
CA ASP A 158 8.60 -9.44 -14.78
C ASP A 158 7.42 -10.29 -15.28
N LYS A 159 6.27 -10.14 -14.65
CA LYS A 159 5.06 -10.87 -15.00
C LYS A 159 4.36 -10.33 -16.25
N LEU A 160 4.75 -9.15 -16.73
CA LEU A 160 4.19 -8.53 -17.93
C LEU A 160 5.15 -8.61 -19.15
N ALA A 161 6.25 -9.34 -19.05
CA ALA A 161 7.26 -9.39 -20.09
C ALA A 161 6.68 -9.80 -21.45
N LYS A 162 5.84 -10.84 -21.48
CA LYS A 162 5.24 -11.31 -22.73
C LYS A 162 4.22 -10.31 -23.29
N MET A 163 3.42 -9.71 -22.43
CA MET A 163 2.47 -8.67 -22.85
C MET A 163 3.21 -7.48 -23.49
N LYS A 164 4.27 -7.02 -22.84
CA LYS A 164 5.10 -5.93 -23.37
C LYS A 164 5.72 -6.29 -24.72
N ALA A 165 6.25 -7.49 -24.85
CA ALA A 165 6.81 -7.98 -26.12
C ALA A 165 5.75 -8.02 -27.23
N ASN A 166 4.55 -8.50 -26.93
CA ASN A 166 3.42 -8.52 -27.88
C ASN A 166 2.97 -7.13 -28.32
N LEU A 167 3.11 -6.13 -27.44
CA LEU A 167 2.76 -4.74 -27.73
C LEU A 167 3.91 -3.94 -28.32
N GLY A 168 5.08 -4.55 -28.51
CA GLY A 168 6.27 -3.85 -28.98
C GLY A 168 6.92 -2.92 -27.97
N LEU A 169 6.65 -3.13 -26.67
CA LEU A 169 7.25 -2.38 -25.57
C LEU A 169 8.46 -3.13 -25.00
N ASN A 170 9.50 -2.39 -24.65
CA ASN A 170 10.73 -2.95 -24.06
C ASN A 170 10.79 -2.68 -22.55
#